data_1c59ffc9bae256284ecd137c820c92ea
#
_entry.id   1c59ffc9bae256284ecd137c820c92ea
#
_cell.length_a   1.000
_cell.length_b   1.000
_cell.length_c   1.000
_cell.angle_alpha   90.00
_cell.angle_beta   90.00
_cell.angle_gamma   90.00
#
_symmetry.space_group_name_H-M   'P 1'
#
loop_
_entity.id
_entity.type
_entity.pdbx_description
1 polymer ?
#
loop_
_entity_poly.entity_id
_entity_poly.type
_entity_poly.pdbx_seq_one_letter_code
_entity_poly.pdbx_strand_id
1 'polypeptide(L)'
;MDDDDYRRGQLSCHKKYGEATAMLAGDALLTLAFRTLSRIEDAEVSRRCTALLSEAAGFNGMILGQELDLKGVDAGKEISAQLDRINENKTGKLITVSLLIGAVCSGISSGDIYDALERYGKGIGLVFQIVDDVLDVTSSLEELGKKTGSDEANSKLTYCSVYGAEGAMSRAEEITAGCIEALGGIGDSEFLEWYANDLLHRNK
;
A
#
# COMPACT_ATOMS: atom_id res chain seq x y z
N MET A 1 -12.97 -5.67 -7.41
CA MET A 1 -12.82 -6.89 -6.65
C MET A 1 -13.43 -6.76 -5.27
N ASP A 2 -13.27 -5.62 -4.61
CA ASP A 2 -14.01 -5.35 -3.35
C ASP A 2 -15.46 -4.90 -3.60
N ASP A 3 -15.82 -4.56 -4.83
CA ASP A 3 -17.15 -4.15 -5.32
C ASP A 3 -17.80 -2.98 -4.54
N ASP A 4 -16.98 -2.12 -3.96
CA ASP A 4 -17.44 -0.95 -3.21
C ASP A 4 -18.20 0.03 -4.10
N ASP A 5 -19.40 0.45 -3.66
CA ASP A 5 -20.22 1.42 -4.38
C ASP A 5 -19.64 2.83 -4.34
N TYR A 6 -18.98 3.19 -3.25
CA TYR A 6 -18.46 4.53 -3.00
C TYR A 6 -16.96 4.52 -2.68
N ARG A 7 -16.26 5.56 -3.11
CA ARG A 7 -14.88 5.83 -2.75
C ARG A 7 -14.68 7.34 -2.56
N ARG A 8 -14.19 7.74 -1.40
CA ARG A 8 -13.99 9.16 -1.03
C ARG A 8 -15.25 9.99 -1.23
N GLY A 9 -16.41 9.47 -0.81
CA GLY A 9 -17.70 10.15 -0.89
C GLY A 9 -18.31 10.23 -2.30
N GLN A 10 -17.72 9.58 -3.31
CA GLN A 10 -18.23 9.54 -4.67
C GLN A 10 -18.46 8.09 -5.12
N LEU A 11 -19.35 7.90 -6.09
CA LEU A 11 -19.51 6.59 -6.72
C LEU A 11 -18.17 6.11 -7.27
N SER A 12 -17.85 4.83 -7.02
CA SER A 12 -16.70 4.17 -7.60
C SER A 12 -16.78 4.16 -9.13
N CYS A 13 -15.63 3.97 -9.80
CA CYS A 13 -15.56 4.02 -11.26
C CYS A 13 -16.52 3.03 -11.93
N HIS A 14 -16.60 1.80 -11.43
CA HIS A 14 -17.48 0.78 -12.02
C HIS A 14 -18.97 1.05 -11.78
N LYS A 15 -19.34 1.64 -10.65
CA LYS A 15 -20.73 2.04 -10.38
C LYS A 15 -21.16 3.25 -11.23
N LYS A 16 -20.22 4.17 -11.50
CA LYS A 16 -20.52 5.38 -12.28
C LYS A 16 -20.46 5.18 -13.79
N TYR A 17 -19.53 4.37 -14.29
CA TYR A 17 -19.21 4.25 -15.72
C TYR A 17 -19.33 2.83 -16.26
N GLY A 18 -19.64 1.84 -15.40
CA GLY A 18 -19.72 0.44 -15.73
C GLY A 18 -18.38 -0.30 -15.57
N GLU A 19 -18.46 -1.60 -15.36
CA GLU A 19 -17.31 -2.49 -15.07
C GLU A 19 -16.26 -2.51 -16.19
N ALA A 20 -16.71 -2.62 -17.46
CA ALA A 20 -15.79 -2.63 -18.58
C ALA A 20 -14.95 -1.35 -18.67
N THR A 21 -15.58 -0.18 -18.48
CA THR A 21 -14.88 1.11 -18.49
C THR A 21 -13.90 1.21 -17.32
N ALA A 22 -14.28 0.76 -16.13
CA ALA A 22 -13.42 0.78 -14.97
C ALA A 22 -12.19 -0.12 -15.14
N MET A 23 -12.37 -1.31 -15.69
CA MET A 23 -11.29 -2.25 -15.99
C MET A 23 -10.29 -1.65 -17.01
N LEU A 24 -10.81 -1.15 -18.13
CA LEU A 24 -9.98 -0.50 -19.15
C LEU A 24 -9.26 0.76 -18.63
N ALA A 25 -9.87 1.51 -17.71
CA ALA A 25 -9.23 2.65 -17.06
C ALA A 25 -8.04 2.21 -16.20
N GLY A 26 -8.19 1.11 -15.44
CA GLY A 26 -7.09 0.51 -14.68
C GLY A 26 -5.93 0.06 -15.56
N ASP A 27 -6.22 -0.66 -16.65
CA ASP A 27 -5.22 -1.11 -17.63
C ASP A 27 -4.49 0.08 -18.28
N ALA A 28 -5.24 1.12 -18.62
CA ALA A 28 -4.67 2.33 -19.21
C ALA A 28 -3.75 3.07 -18.23
N LEU A 29 -4.12 3.16 -16.95
CA LEU A 29 -3.32 3.81 -15.90
C LEU A 29 -2.00 3.04 -15.66
N LEU A 30 -2.05 1.71 -15.60
CA LEU A 30 -0.84 0.90 -15.46
C LEU A 30 0.08 1.06 -16.66
N THR A 31 -0.48 1.00 -17.87
CA THR A 31 0.28 1.23 -19.11
C THR A 31 0.88 2.64 -19.17
N LEU A 32 0.13 3.65 -18.70
CA LEU A 32 0.60 5.03 -18.61
C LEU A 32 1.79 5.19 -17.66
N ALA A 33 1.83 4.45 -16.55
CA ALA A 33 2.97 4.46 -15.65
C ALA A 33 4.26 4.02 -16.36
N PHE A 34 4.25 2.92 -17.12
CA PHE A 34 5.39 2.48 -17.93
C PHE A 34 5.76 3.50 -19.00
N ARG A 35 4.76 4.08 -19.69
CA ARG A 35 5.01 5.15 -20.65
C ARG A 35 5.68 6.37 -20.02
N THR A 36 5.33 6.71 -18.78
CA THR A 36 5.95 7.81 -18.05
C THR A 36 7.42 7.52 -17.77
N LEU A 37 7.75 6.33 -17.30
CA LEU A 37 9.13 5.91 -17.03
C LEU A 37 9.98 5.85 -18.31
N SER A 38 9.38 5.45 -19.45
CA SER A 38 10.09 5.40 -20.73
C SER A 38 10.49 6.76 -21.30
N ARG A 39 9.99 7.87 -20.71
CA ARG A 39 10.35 9.24 -21.07
C ARG A 39 11.50 9.84 -20.26
N ILE A 40 12.03 9.11 -19.30
CA ILE A 40 13.23 9.50 -18.56
C ILE A 40 14.39 9.50 -19.56
N GLU A 41 15.09 10.64 -19.69
CA GLU A 41 16.16 10.85 -20.68
C GLU A 41 17.36 9.93 -20.44
N ASP A 42 17.75 9.71 -19.19
CA ASP A 42 18.78 8.74 -18.84
C ASP A 42 18.26 7.32 -19.03
N ALA A 43 18.84 6.61 -20.02
CA ALA A 43 18.40 5.27 -20.39
C ALA A 43 18.59 4.24 -19.27
N GLU A 44 19.63 4.38 -18.45
CA GLU A 44 19.87 3.44 -17.33
C GLU A 44 18.90 3.69 -16.19
N VAL A 45 18.63 4.95 -15.86
CA VAL A 45 17.59 5.33 -14.89
C VAL A 45 16.21 4.84 -15.37
N SER A 46 15.85 5.08 -16.63
CA SER A 46 14.60 4.62 -17.24
C SER A 46 14.46 3.09 -17.16
N ARG A 47 15.48 2.36 -17.56
CA ARG A 47 15.53 0.89 -17.50
C ARG A 47 15.33 0.38 -16.06
N ARG A 48 16.04 0.97 -15.11
CA ARG A 48 15.99 0.56 -13.69
C ARG A 48 14.62 0.85 -13.06
N CYS A 49 14.09 2.04 -13.27
CA CYS A 49 12.74 2.41 -12.78
C CYS A 49 11.66 1.50 -13.39
N THR A 50 11.78 1.18 -14.68
CA THR A 50 10.87 0.25 -15.36
C THR A 50 10.95 -1.16 -14.77
N ALA A 51 12.15 -1.67 -14.48
CA ALA A 51 12.34 -2.96 -13.83
C ALA A 51 11.72 -2.99 -12.42
N LEU A 52 11.97 -1.95 -11.61
CA LEU A 52 11.39 -1.81 -10.27
C LEU A 52 9.86 -1.79 -10.31
N LEU A 53 9.25 -1.00 -11.20
CA LEU A 53 7.80 -0.94 -11.32
C LEU A 53 7.22 -2.27 -11.80
N SER A 54 7.84 -2.93 -12.78
CA SER A 54 7.35 -4.21 -13.31
C SER A 54 7.36 -5.32 -12.27
N GLU A 55 8.39 -5.37 -11.42
CA GLU A 55 8.47 -6.33 -10.31
C GLU A 55 7.40 -6.03 -9.25
N ALA A 56 7.24 -4.76 -8.84
CA ALA A 56 6.31 -4.38 -7.80
C ALA A 56 4.84 -4.47 -8.22
N ALA A 57 4.51 -4.17 -9.47
CA ALA A 57 3.14 -4.27 -10.00
C ALA A 57 2.80 -5.68 -10.51
N GLY A 58 3.82 -6.47 -10.84
CA GLY A 58 3.69 -7.77 -11.51
C GLY A 58 3.28 -8.93 -10.60
N PHE A 59 3.52 -10.14 -11.12
CA PHE A 59 3.12 -11.39 -10.48
C PHE A 59 3.93 -11.75 -9.22
N ASN A 60 5.05 -11.08 -8.94
CA ASN A 60 5.81 -11.18 -7.69
C ASN A 60 5.50 -10.04 -6.72
N GLY A 61 4.56 -9.15 -7.05
CA GLY A 61 4.20 -7.98 -6.28
C GLY A 61 2.69 -7.83 -6.10
N MET A 62 2.13 -6.72 -6.55
CA MET A 62 0.73 -6.35 -6.33
C MET A 62 -0.26 -7.42 -6.83
N ILE A 63 -0.03 -8.00 -8.01
CA ILE A 63 -0.90 -9.06 -8.55
C ILE A 63 -0.88 -10.29 -7.65
N LEU A 64 0.29 -10.72 -7.15
CA LEU A 64 0.39 -11.81 -6.17
C LEU A 64 -0.41 -11.49 -4.90
N GLY A 65 -0.23 -10.28 -4.37
CA GLY A 65 -0.93 -9.84 -3.17
C GLY A 65 -2.44 -9.88 -3.35
N GLN A 66 -2.94 -9.41 -4.49
CA GLN A 66 -4.36 -9.44 -4.83
C GLN A 66 -4.88 -10.88 -4.99
N GLU A 67 -4.11 -11.78 -5.59
CA GLU A 67 -4.51 -13.19 -5.72
C GLU A 67 -4.56 -13.89 -4.35
N LEU A 68 -3.59 -13.62 -3.48
CA LEU A 68 -3.57 -14.15 -2.12
C LEU A 68 -4.76 -13.64 -1.30
N ASP A 69 -5.10 -12.36 -1.43
CA ASP A 69 -6.26 -11.75 -0.77
C ASP A 69 -7.58 -12.40 -1.22
N LEU A 70 -7.74 -12.67 -2.51
CA LEU A 70 -8.91 -13.38 -3.05
C LEU A 70 -9.02 -14.85 -2.60
N LYS A 71 -7.89 -15.51 -2.38
CA LYS A 71 -7.86 -16.88 -1.86
C LYS A 71 -8.20 -16.96 -0.37
N GLY A 72 -8.02 -15.87 0.35
CA GLY A 72 -8.18 -15.78 1.79
C GLY A 72 -7.04 -16.44 2.56
N VAL A 73 -7.19 -16.46 3.87
CA VAL A 73 -6.20 -16.95 4.82
C VAL A 73 -6.48 -18.40 5.19
N ASP A 74 -5.44 -19.22 5.21
CA ASP A 74 -5.49 -20.62 5.63
C ASP A 74 -5.41 -20.70 7.17
N ALA A 75 -6.50 -21.11 7.82
CA ALA A 75 -6.58 -21.25 9.28
C ALA A 75 -5.61 -22.30 9.88
N GLY A 76 -5.03 -23.16 9.04
CA GLY A 76 -4.00 -24.13 9.47
C GLY A 76 -2.59 -23.57 9.57
N LYS A 77 -2.41 -22.30 9.23
CA LYS A 77 -1.11 -21.59 9.25
C LYS A 77 -1.19 -20.37 10.14
N GLU A 78 -0.03 -19.78 10.43
CA GLU A 78 0.03 -18.54 11.19
C GLU A 78 -0.67 -17.39 10.41
N ILE A 79 -1.78 -16.91 10.96
CA ILE A 79 -2.67 -15.96 10.30
C ILE A 79 -1.98 -14.61 10.11
N SER A 80 -1.27 -14.12 11.13
CA SER A 80 -0.59 -12.82 11.07
C SER A 80 0.46 -12.76 9.96
N ALA A 81 1.27 -13.80 9.80
CA ALA A 81 2.27 -13.86 8.74
C ALA A 81 1.64 -13.91 7.33
N GLN A 82 0.47 -14.52 7.20
CA GLN A 82 -0.27 -14.52 5.94
C GLN A 82 -0.84 -13.13 5.62
N LEU A 83 -1.41 -12.44 6.61
CA LEU A 83 -1.88 -11.05 6.46
C LEU A 83 -0.73 -10.11 6.09
N ASP A 84 0.40 -10.21 6.79
CA ASP A 84 1.59 -9.42 6.47
C ASP A 84 2.02 -9.66 5.01
N ARG A 85 2.09 -10.92 4.57
CA ARG A 85 2.45 -11.28 3.19
C ARG A 85 1.45 -10.75 2.15
N ILE A 86 0.16 -10.83 2.41
CA ILE A 86 -0.89 -10.29 1.52
C ILE A 86 -0.69 -8.79 1.38
N ASN A 87 -0.61 -8.08 2.49
CA ASN A 87 -0.58 -6.62 2.52
C ASN A 87 0.77 -6.04 2.06
N GLU A 88 1.88 -6.71 2.36
CA GLU A 88 3.19 -6.36 1.79
C GLU A 88 3.14 -6.38 0.27
N ASN A 89 2.55 -7.40 -0.33
CA ASN A 89 2.49 -7.53 -1.78
C ASN A 89 1.38 -6.65 -2.38
N LYS A 90 0.14 -6.74 -1.89
CA LYS A 90 -1.02 -6.03 -2.46
C LYS A 90 -0.85 -4.52 -2.42
N THR A 91 -0.30 -3.98 -1.33
CA THR A 91 -0.21 -2.54 -1.05
C THR A 91 1.23 -2.07 -0.90
N GLY A 92 2.03 -2.77 -0.08
CA GLY A 92 3.38 -2.35 0.30
C GLY A 92 4.34 -2.24 -0.88
N LYS A 93 4.30 -3.18 -1.84
CA LYS A 93 5.21 -3.18 -3.01
C LYS A 93 5.12 -1.90 -3.84
N LEU A 94 3.91 -1.42 -4.14
CA LEU A 94 3.74 -0.19 -4.94
C LEU A 94 4.11 1.07 -4.15
N ILE A 95 3.87 1.11 -2.84
CA ILE A 95 4.30 2.22 -1.99
C ILE A 95 5.83 2.26 -1.94
N THR A 96 6.46 1.13 -1.65
CA THR A 96 7.92 1.01 -1.57
C THR A 96 8.58 1.40 -2.88
N VAL A 97 8.10 0.87 -4.01
CA VAL A 97 8.71 1.16 -5.31
C VAL A 97 8.58 2.62 -5.72
N SER A 98 7.55 3.32 -5.27
CA SER A 98 7.40 4.76 -5.53
C SER A 98 8.55 5.56 -4.89
N LEU A 99 8.96 5.22 -3.67
CA LEU A 99 10.11 5.80 -2.99
C LEU A 99 11.42 5.44 -3.71
N LEU A 100 11.60 4.18 -4.06
CA LEU A 100 12.82 3.69 -4.70
C LEU A 100 13.01 4.27 -6.12
N ILE A 101 11.93 4.48 -6.87
CA ILE A 101 11.98 5.19 -8.16
C ILE A 101 12.41 6.64 -7.94
N GLY A 102 11.89 7.32 -6.93
CA GLY A 102 12.33 8.67 -6.56
C GLY A 102 13.82 8.71 -6.22
N ALA A 103 14.31 7.76 -5.43
CA ALA A 103 15.73 7.61 -5.10
C ALA A 103 16.59 7.41 -6.36
N VAL A 104 16.20 6.48 -7.23
CA VAL A 104 16.94 6.21 -8.48
C VAL A 104 16.99 7.44 -9.38
N CYS A 105 15.88 8.17 -9.51
CA CYS A 105 15.82 9.43 -10.28
C CYS A 105 16.72 10.51 -9.67
N SER A 106 17.00 10.46 -8.37
CA SER A 106 17.90 11.35 -7.66
C SER A 106 19.37 10.87 -7.63
N GLY A 107 19.68 9.79 -8.34
CA GLY A 107 21.02 9.21 -8.40
C GLY A 107 21.38 8.24 -7.27
N ILE A 108 20.41 7.95 -6.37
CA ILE A 108 20.59 7.00 -5.25
C ILE A 108 20.05 5.66 -5.68
N SER A 109 20.93 4.70 -5.95
CA SER A 109 20.53 3.42 -6.50
C SER A 109 20.95 2.19 -5.68
N SER A 110 21.67 2.42 -4.58
CA SER A 110 22.13 1.39 -3.62
C SER A 110 22.71 2.06 -2.39
N GLY A 111 23.06 1.27 -1.38
CA GLY A 111 23.68 1.71 -0.14
C GLY A 111 22.67 2.11 0.94
N ASP A 112 23.17 2.64 2.04
CA ASP A 112 22.43 2.81 3.28
C ASP A 112 21.13 3.63 3.12
N ILE A 113 21.18 4.69 2.31
CA ILE A 113 19.99 5.53 2.05
C ILE A 113 18.92 4.75 1.26
N TYR A 114 19.33 3.99 0.24
CA TYR A 114 18.41 3.19 -0.56
C TYR A 114 17.75 2.11 0.30
N ASP A 115 18.54 1.42 1.11
CA ASP A 115 18.07 0.36 2.01
C ASP A 115 17.17 0.91 3.13
N ALA A 116 17.45 2.12 3.62
CA ALA A 116 16.61 2.82 4.58
C ALA A 116 15.24 3.18 3.98
N LEU A 117 15.22 3.73 2.75
CA LEU A 117 13.99 4.04 2.03
C LEU A 117 13.17 2.78 1.71
N GLU A 118 13.84 1.66 1.40
CA GLU A 118 13.16 0.38 1.20
C GLU A 118 12.49 -0.11 2.48
N ARG A 119 13.20 -0.09 3.62
CA ARG A 119 12.65 -0.45 4.94
C ARG A 119 11.48 0.44 5.33
N TYR A 120 11.66 1.75 5.17
CA TYR A 120 10.61 2.73 5.41
C TYR A 120 9.36 2.43 4.56
N GLY A 121 9.50 2.26 3.25
CA GLY A 121 8.39 1.99 2.34
C GLY A 121 7.61 0.71 2.68
N LYS A 122 8.32 -0.36 3.05
CA LYS A 122 7.71 -1.62 3.51
C LYS A 122 6.87 -1.40 4.78
N GLY A 123 7.41 -0.68 5.76
CA GLY A 123 6.71 -0.40 7.00
C GLY A 123 5.49 0.50 6.77
N ILE A 124 5.62 1.57 6.00
CA ILE A 124 4.50 2.46 5.64
C ILE A 124 3.38 1.72 4.91
N GLY A 125 3.71 0.77 4.04
CA GLY A 125 2.71 -0.06 3.36
C GLY A 125 1.89 -0.91 4.32
N LEU A 126 2.52 -1.47 5.36
CA LEU A 126 1.85 -2.21 6.43
C LEU A 126 1.02 -1.30 7.33
N VAL A 127 1.58 -0.18 7.78
CA VAL A 127 0.85 0.83 8.59
C VAL A 127 -0.40 1.30 7.84
N PHE A 128 -0.27 1.59 6.54
CA PHE A 128 -1.40 1.99 5.71
C PHE A 128 -2.56 1.00 5.80
N GLN A 129 -2.28 -0.28 5.68
CA GLN A 129 -3.32 -1.31 5.70
C GLN A 129 -3.88 -1.54 7.11
N ILE A 130 -3.02 -1.56 8.14
CA ILE A 130 -3.49 -1.71 9.53
C ILE A 130 -4.43 -0.57 9.91
N VAL A 131 -4.07 0.67 9.58
CA VAL A 131 -4.91 1.84 9.86
C VAL A 131 -6.21 1.80 9.04
N ASP A 132 -6.17 1.33 7.79
CA ASP A 132 -7.37 1.15 6.97
C ASP A 132 -8.35 0.15 7.60
N ASP A 133 -7.85 -1.00 8.08
CA ASP A 133 -8.64 -2.01 8.79
C ASP A 133 -9.25 -1.46 10.09
N VAL A 134 -8.49 -0.63 10.85
CA VAL A 134 -8.99 0.00 12.08
C VAL A 134 -10.08 1.02 11.76
N LEU A 135 -9.88 1.84 10.74
CA LEU A 135 -10.87 2.83 10.30
C LEU A 135 -12.15 2.17 9.80
N ASP A 136 -12.07 1.03 9.12
CA ASP A 136 -13.26 0.30 8.65
C ASP A 136 -14.16 -0.18 9.81
N VAL A 137 -13.56 -0.50 10.96
CA VAL A 137 -14.28 -0.96 12.16
C VAL A 137 -14.74 0.20 13.06
N THR A 138 -13.96 1.29 13.13
CA THR A 138 -14.17 2.35 14.13
C THR A 138 -14.87 3.60 13.62
N SER A 139 -14.85 3.85 12.30
CA SER A 139 -15.38 5.07 11.71
C SER A 139 -16.81 4.91 11.23
N SER A 140 -17.52 6.05 11.09
CA SER A 140 -18.85 6.11 10.52
C SER A 140 -18.82 6.23 8.99
N LEU A 141 -19.97 5.93 8.35
CA LEU A 141 -20.14 6.15 6.90
C LEU A 141 -19.85 7.59 6.47
N GLU A 142 -20.22 8.57 7.34
CA GLU A 142 -20.02 10.00 7.08
C GLU A 142 -18.54 10.39 7.10
N GLU A 143 -17.74 9.73 7.93
CA GLU A 143 -16.31 10.00 8.07
C GLU A 143 -15.49 9.36 6.96
N LEU A 144 -15.74 8.10 6.62
CA LEU A 144 -14.98 7.36 5.60
C LEU A 144 -15.43 7.62 4.17
N GLY A 145 -16.67 8.10 3.97
CA GLY A 145 -17.25 8.27 2.62
C GLY A 145 -17.43 6.96 1.84
N LYS A 146 -17.37 5.80 2.54
CA LYS A 146 -17.69 4.45 2.05
C LYS A 146 -18.47 3.70 3.13
N LYS A 147 -19.08 2.55 2.78
CA LYS A 147 -19.71 1.65 3.77
C LYS A 147 -18.65 1.11 4.72
N THR A 148 -18.90 1.19 6.02
CA THR A 148 -18.09 0.57 7.07
C THR A 148 -18.48 -0.88 7.29
N GLY A 149 -17.55 -1.70 7.81
CA GLY A 149 -17.80 -3.13 8.05
C GLY A 149 -17.89 -3.97 6.78
N SER A 150 -17.32 -3.49 5.66
CA SER A 150 -17.30 -4.23 4.40
C SER A 150 -16.48 -5.51 4.52
N ASP A 151 -15.38 -5.50 5.27
CA ASP A 151 -14.53 -6.65 5.51
C ASP A 151 -15.22 -7.71 6.38
N GLU A 152 -15.98 -7.29 7.40
CA GLU A 152 -16.77 -8.20 8.23
C GLU A 152 -17.93 -8.84 7.42
N ALA A 153 -18.60 -8.04 6.58
CA ALA A 153 -19.66 -8.55 5.71
C ALA A 153 -19.14 -9.57 4.67
N ASN A 154 -17.88 -9.43 4.24
CA ASN A 154 -17.21 -10.33 3.31
C ASN A 154 -16.47 -11.48 4.02
N SER A 155 -16.59 -11.62 5.36
CA SER A 155 -15.87 -12.62 6.17
C SER A 155 -14.35 -12.59 5.96
N LYS A 156 -13.80 -11.40 5.69
CA LYS A 156 -12.38 -11.19 5.43
C LYS A 156 -11.63 -11.12 6.75
N LEU A 157 -10.51 -11.82 6.85
CA LEU A 157 -9.63 -11.69 8.01
C LEU A 157 -8.79 -10.41 7.87
N THR A 158 -8.80 -9.58 8.92
CA THR A 158 -8.11 -8.29 9.01
C THR A 158 -7.20 -8.27 10.23
N TYR A 159 -6.35 -7.25 10.35
CA TYR A 159 -5.57 -7.04 11.57
C TYR A 159 -6.47 -6.86 12.80
N CYS A 160 -7.61 -6.18 12.65
CA CYS A 160 -8.58 -6.02 13.72
C CYS A 160 -9.21 -7.35 14.18
N SER A 161 -9.45 -8.27 13.25
CA SER A 161 -9.98 -9.61 13.60
C SER A 161 -8.97 -10.48 14.36
N VAL A 162 -7.66 -10.23 14.17
CA VAL A 162 -6.57 -11.00 14.80
C VAL A 162 -6.14 -10.39 16.15
N TYR A 163 -5.99 -9.08 16.20
CA TYR A 163 -5.38 -8.37 17.34
C TYR A 163 -6.37 -7.49 18.12
N GLY A 164 -7.62 -7.34 17.63
CA GLY A 164 -8.52 -6.27 18.07
C GLY A 164 -8.04 -4.90 17.55
N ALA A 165 -8.90 -3.89 17.58
CA ALA A 165 -8.57 -2.55 17.11
C ALA A 165 -7.39 -1.91 17.86
N GLU A 166 -7.37 -2.03 19.20
CA GLU A 166 -6.28 -1.51 20.04
C GLU A 166 -4.95 -2.21 19.76
N GLY A 167 -4.95 -3.55 19.64
CA GLY A 167 -3.75 -4.31 19.32
C GLY A 167 -3.22 -4.03 17.91
N ALA A 168 -4.11 -3.84 16.93
CA ALA A 168 -3.75 -3.44 15.59
C ALA A 168 -3.09 -2.05 15.58
N MET A 169 -3.65 -1.07 16.31
CA MET A 169 -3.05 0.27 16.43
C MET A 169 -1.69 0.23 17.12
N SER A 170 -1.54 -0.51 18.23
CA SER A 170 -0.23 -0.66 18.89
C SER A 170 0.84 -1.23 17.93
N ARG A 171 0.47 -2.21 17.09
CA ARG A 171 1.36 -2.73 16.04
C ARG A 171 1.71 -1.66 15.00
N ALA A 172 0.75 -0.85 14.57
CA ALA A 172 0.99 0.25 13.63
C ALA A 172 1.95 1.29 14.23
N GLU A 173 1.81 1.63 15.52
CA GLU A 173 2.72 2.53 16.25
C GLU A 173 4.15 1.99 16.29
N GLU A 174 4.34 0.72 16.63
CA GLU A 174 5.65 0.07 16.64
C GLU A 174 6.32 0.09 15.26
N ILE A 175 5.57 -0.26 14.21
CA ILE A 175 6.09 -0.23 12.83
C ILE A 175 6.44 1.20 12.42
N THR A 176 5.60 2.19 12.75
CA THR A 176 5.86 3.60 12.45
C THR A 176 7.13 4.10 13.13
N ALA A 177 7.34 3.77 14.40
CA ALA A 177 8.58 4.09 15.10
C ALA A 177 9.81 3.49 14.41
N GLY A 178 9.73 2.22 13.97
CA GLY A 178 10.79 1.57 13.19
C GLY A 178 11.03 2.23 11.81
N CYS A 179 9.97 2.74 11.16
CA CYS A 179 10.10 3.51 9.92
C CYS A 179 10.89 4.81 10.14
N ILE A 180 10.58 5.54 11.20
CA ILE A 180 11.26 6.79 11.56
C ILE A 180 12.72 6.51 11.94
N GLU A 181 12.98 5.48 12.74
CA GLU A 181 14.33 5.06 13.08
C GLU A 181 15.18 4.72 11.84
N ALA A 182 14.57 4.06 10.84
CA ALA A 182 15.26 3.72 9.60
C ALA A 182 15.74 4.97 8.82
N LEU A 183 15.08 6.11 9.01
CA LEU A 183 15.43 7.40 8.38
C LEU A 183 16.55 8.15 9.12
N GLY A 184 16.95 7.72 10.31
CA GLY A 184 17.88 8.45 11.18
C GLY A 184 19.29 8.74 10.61
N GLY A 185 19.64 8.13 9.47
CA GLY A 185 20.87 8.41 8.72
C GLY A 185 20.68 9.26 7.45
N ILE A 186 19.45 9.71 7.18
CA ILE A 186 19.07 10.45 5.97
C ILE A 186 18.90 11.93 6.35
N GLY A 187 19.68 12.82 5.72
CA GLY A 187 19.44 14.26 5.83
C GLY A 187 18.10 14.64 5.17
N ASP A 188 17.43 15.67 5.70
CA ASP A 188 16.14 16.17 5.17
C ASP A 188 15.00 15.13 5.15
N SER A 189 14.95 14.25 6.17
CA SER A 189 13.91 13.22 6.32
C SER A 189 12.59 13.73 6.90
N GLU A 190 12.49 14.99 7.31
CA GLU A 190 11.36 15.60 8.03
C GLU A 190 10.00 15.34 7.37
N PHE A 191 9.93 15.39 6.02
CA PHE A 191 8.70 15.12 5.31
C PHE A 191 8.26 13.65 5.46
N LEU A 192 9.19 12.70 5.36
CA LEU A 192 8.88 11.28 5.50
C LEU A 192 8.49 10.93 6.95
N GLU A 193 9.13 11.53 7.93
CA GLU A 193 8.78 11.39 9.35
C GLU A 193 7.39 11.95 9.64
N TRP A 194 7.11 13.16 9.12
CA TRP A 194 5.78 13.75 9.20
C TRP A 194 4.73 12.85 8.54
N TYR A 195 4.99 12.36 7.32
CA TYR A 195 4.06 11.50 6.59
C TYR A 195 3.76 10.19 7.32
N ALA A 196 4.77 9.57 7.95
CA ALA A 196 4.58 8.37 8.75
C ALA A 196 3.64 8.61 9.94
N ASN A 197 3.82 9.74 10.65
CA ASN A 197 2.96 10.13 11.76
C ASN A 197 1.56 10.53 11.30
N ASP A 198 1.44 11.27 10.20
CA ASP A 198 0.15 11.68 9.64
C ASP A 198 -0.68 10.47 9.19
N LEU A 199 -0.03 9.48 8.56
CA LEU A 199 -0.65 8.23 8.15
C LEU A 199 -1.19 7.43 9.35
N LEU A 200 -0.41 7.34 10.43
CA LEU A 200 -0.80 6.63 11.66
C LEU A 200 -2.04 7.26 12.32
N HIS A 201 -2.19 8.58 12.22
CA HIS A 201 -3.24 9.33 12.90
C HIS A 201 -4.36 9.80 11.95
N ARG A 202 -4.36 9.36 10.70
CA ARG A 202 -5.38 9.75 9.72
C ARG A 202 -6.77 9.31 10.17
N ASN A 203 -7.78 10.13 9.86
CA ASN A 203 -9.18 9.85 10.17
C ASN A 203 -10.00 9.52 8.90
N LYS A 204 -9.36 9.47 7.73
CA LYS A 204 -9.99 9.22 6.42
C LYS A 204 -9.07 8.45 5.48
#